data_4d453f9f77f03e70739d453f0e59f6fb
#
_entry.id   4d453f9f77f03e70739d453f0e59f6fb
#
_cell.length_a   1.000
_cell.length_b   1.000
_cell.length_c   1.000
_cell.angle_alpha   90.00
_cell.angle_beta   90.00
_cell.angle_gamma   90.00
#
_symmetry.space_group_name_H-M   'P 1'
#
loop_
_entity.id
_entity.type
_entity.pdbx_description
1 polymer ?
#
loop_
_entity_poly.entity_id
_entity_poly.type
_entity_poly.pdbx_seq_one_letter_code
_entity_poly.pdbx_strand_id
1 'polypeptide(L)'
;MLIATFRLDHEAVGLNQAFERVPKMRVEAERIAAHSTEWTMPCLWTAGTDFNSIDEALAVDPSIETIVEAAEFADEKYYMIKWADSVVEQIARYTNQGASILSATGTREGWQVRFRFANREHFDSFCEVLNEQNYSYALLELTEPDKPRLSVGNLTPRQREALVAAWEHGYYNIPREVTGKEVAAELDISHQTLSELLRRGTEKLIKSQLVTTG
;
A
#
# COMPACT_ATOMS: atom_id res chain seq x y z
N MET A 1 9.78 13.36 10.31
CA MET A 1 8.78 12.68 9.44
C MET A 1 8.66 11.24 9.89
N LEU A 2 7.44 10.75 10.13
CA LEU A 2 7.20 9.35 10.52
C LEU A 2 6.38 8.65 9.45
N ILE A 3 6.56 7.33 9.36
CA ILE A 3 5.71 6.46 8.57
C ILE A 3 5.23 5.36 9.50
N ALA A 4 3.93 5.20 9.57
CA ALA A 4 3.30 4.17 10.38
C ALA A 4 2.37 3.30 9.53
N THR A 5 2.38 2.01 9.79
CA THR A 5 1.43 1.05 9.23
C THR A 5 0.51 0.61 10.36
N PHE A 6 -0.77 0.82 10.15
CA PHE A 6 -1.81 0.41 11.09
C PHE A 6 -2.65 -0.70 10.47
N ARG A 7 -3.12 -1.60 11.32
CA ARG A 7 -4.32 -2.38 11.04
C ARG A 7 -5.48 -1.68 11.73
N LEU A 8 -6.46 -1.27 10.93
CA LEU A 8 -7.69 -0.64 11.39
C LEU A 8 -8.86 -1.61 11.17
N ASP A 9 -9.85 -1.62 12.04
CA ASP A 9 -11.05 -2.36 11.75
C ASP A 9 -11.85 -1.72 10.59
N HIS A 10 -12.86 -2.43 10.09
CA HIS A 10 -13.64 -1.96 8.94
C HIS A 10 -14.47 -0.72 9.26
N GLU A 11 -14.88 -0.55 10.52
CA GLU A 11 -15.65 0.63 10.95
C GLU A 11 -14.84 1.91 10.80
N ALA A 12 -13.50 1.79 10.88
CA ALA A 12 -12.59 2.91 10.72
C ALA A 12 -12.36 3.31 9.25
N VAL A 13 -12.76 2.50 8.27
CA VAL A 13 -12.52 2.79 6.84
C VAL A 13 -13.77 2.56 5.98
N GLY A 14 -14.38 1.37 6.06
CA GLY A 14 -15.54 0.97 5.27
C GLY A 14 -15.46 -0.48 4.79
N LEU A 15 -16.45 -0.89 4.00
CA LEU A 15 -16.63 -2.21 3.37
C LEU A 15 -16.83 -3.37 4.37
N ASN A 16 -17.33 -3.08 5.57
CA ASN A 16 -17.54 -4.13 6.58
C ASN A 16 -18.47 -5.23 6.07
N GLN A 17 -19.64 -4.87 5.53
CA GLN A 17 -20.61 -5.86 5.05
C GLN A 17 -20.09 -6.60 3.82
N ALA A 18 -19.35 -5.93 2.94
CA ALA A 18 -18.78 -6.57 1.76
C ALA A 18 -17.77 -7.66 2.14
N PHE A 19 -16.88 -7.41 3.11
CA PHE A 19 -15.93 -8.41 3.62
C PHE A 19 -16.61 -9.55 4.39
N GLU A 20 -17.72 -9.31 5.08
CA GLU A 20 -18.51 -10.37 5.70
C GLU A 20 -19.16 -11.30 4.68
N ARG A 21 -19.70 -10.73 3.59
CA ARG A 21 -20.36 -11.50 2.50
C ARG A 21 -19.37 -12.23 1.63
N VAL A 22 -18.21 -11.64 1.35
CA VAL A 22 -17.15 -12.21 0.51
C VAL A 22 -15.82 -12.29 1.28
N PRO A 23 -15.67 -13.27 2.20
CA PRO A 23 -14.52 -13.33 3.12
C PRO A 23 -13.14 -13.49 2.45
N LYS A 24 -13.11 -13.92 1.19
CA LYS A 24 -11.87 -14.08 0.41
C LYS A 24 -11.55 -12.84 -0.44
N MET A 25 -12.42 -11.84 -0.45
CA MET A 25 -12.17 -10.60 -1.17
C MET A 25 -10.96 -9.88 -0.58
N ARG A 26 -10.12 -9.38 -1.46
CA ARG A 26 -9.03 -8.46 -1.15
C ARG A 26 -9.28 -7.18 -1.93
N VAL A 27 -9.12 -6.06 -1.27
CA VAL A 27 -9.29 -4.73 -1.86
C VAL A 27 -8.00 -3.96 -1.71
N GLU A 28 -7.53 -3.35 -2.78
CA GLU A 28 -6.42 -2.39 -2.75
C GLU A 28 -6.93 -1.04 -3.27
N ALA A 29 -6.78 0.00 -2.45
CA ALA A 29 -7.10 1.34 -2.88
C ALA A 29 -5.97 1.91 -3.74
N GLU A 30 -6.28 2.30 -4.97
CA GLU A 30 -5.32 2.93 -5.87
C GLU A 30 -4.95 4.33 -5.38
N ARG A 31 -3.67 4.68 -5.51
CA ARG A 31 -3.19 6.01 -5.19
C ARG A 31 -3.60 6.98 -6.26
N ILE A 32 -4.52 7.86 -5.94
CA ILE A 32 -4.81 9.02 -6.78
C ILE A 32 -4.21 10.25 -6.09
N ALA A 33 -3.30 10.91 -6.78
CA ALA A 33 -2.85 12.26 -6.41
C ALA A 33 -3.94 13.28 -6.79
N ALA A 34 -5.05 13.29 -6.05
CA ALA A 34 -6.11 14.25 -6.24
C ALA A 34 -5.98 15.39 -5.23
N HIS A 35 -6.23 16.61 -5.70
CA HIS A 35 -6.13 17.83 -4.91
C HIS A 35 -7.45 18.23 -4.24
N SER A 36 -8.49 17.38 -4.27
CA SER A 36 -9.76 17.67 -3.65
C SER A 36 -10.11 16.65 -2.57
N THR A 37 -10.67 17.13 -1.48
CA THR A 37 -11.20 16.32 -0.37
C THR A 37 -12.41 15.48 -0.78
N GLU A 38 -13.02 15.76 -1.94
CA GLU A 38 -14.17 15.02 -2.48
C GLU A 38 -13.78 13.65 -3.08
N TRP A 39 -12.50 13.41 -3.31
CA TRP A 39 -11.99 12.21 -4.00
C TRP A 39 -11.04 11.41 -3.10
N THR A 40 -11.57 10.90 -2.01
CA THR A 40 -10.77 10.07 -1.10
C THR A 40 -10.79 8.61 -1.55
N MET A 41 -9.69 8.12 -2.09
CA MET A 41 -9.51 6.73 -2.54
C MET A 41 -10.70 6.17 -3.36
N PRO A 42 -11.12 6.83 -4.46
CA PRO A 42 -12.32 6.43 -5.20
C PRO A 42 -12.10 5.17 -6.03
N CYS A 43 -10.86 4.76 -6.27
CA CYS A 43 -10.51 3.65 -7.13
C CYS A 43 -10.05 2.47 -6.30
N LEU A 44 -10.76 1.36 -6.44
CA LEU A 44 -10.51 0.11 -5.75
C LEU A 44 -10.20 -0.99 -6.76
N TRP A 45 -9.12 -1.72 -6.52
CA TRP A 45 -8.84 -2.98 -7.17
C TRP A 45 -9.25 -4.10 -6.25
N THR A 46 -10.02 -5.03 -6.76
CA THR A 46 -10.44 -6.21 -6.01
C THR A 46 -9.88 -7.47 -6.63
N ALA A 47 -9.39 -8.36 -5.80
CA ALA A 47 -9.04 -9.72 -6.17
C ALA A 47 -9.87 -10.70 -5.34
N GLY A 48 -10.28 -11.80 -5.94
CA GLY A 48 -11.11 -12.80 -5.28
C GLY A 48 -11.54 -13.90 -6.24
N THR A 49 -12.41 -14.76 -5.78
CA THR A 49 -12.78 -15.98 -6.52
C THR A 49 -14.02 -15.82 -7.40
N ASP A 50 -14.85 -14.82 -7.16
CA ASP A 50 -16.11 -14.62 -7.87
C ASP A 50 -16.49 -13.14 -7.90
N PHE A 51 -16.34 -12.52 -9.06
CA PHE A 51 -16.61 -11.10 -9.23
C PHE A 51 -18.11 -10.76 -9.13
N ASN A 52 -19.01 -11.68 -9.45
CA ASN A 52 -20.44 -11.43 -9.28
C ASN A 52 -20.81 -11.28 -7.80
N SER A 53 -20.25 -12.15 -6.93
CA SER A 53 -20.43 -12.02 -5.49
C SER A 53 -19.82 -10.74 -4.93
N ILE A 54 -18.71 -10.27 -5.49
CA ILE A 54 -18.11 -8.99 -5.14
C ILE A 54 -19.01 -7.82 -5.56
N ASP A 55 -19.54 -7.85 -6.80
CA ASP A 55 -20.47 -6.84 -7.30
C ASP A 55 -21.69 -6.69 -6.38
N GLU A 56 -22.33 -7.81 -6.05
CA GLU A 56 -23.49 -7.85 -5.17
C GLU A 56 -23.16 -7.33 -3.75
N ALA A 57 -21.98 -7.70 -3.24
CA ALA A 57 -21.56 -7.28 -1.91
C ALA A 57 -21.26 -5.77 -1.83
N LEU A 58 -20.55 -5.23 -2.83
CA LEU A 58 -20.25 -3.80 -2.90
C LEU A 58 -21.50 -2.95 -3.16
N ALA A 59 -22.44 -3.42 -3.98
CA ALA A 59 -23.66 -2.70 -4.30
C ALA A 59 -24.59 -2.46 -3.09
N VAL A 60 -24.46 -3.26 -2.03
CA VAL A 60 -25.31 -3.14 -0.83
C VAL A 60 -24.53 -2.71 0.40
N ASP A 61 -23.22 -2.48 0.29
CA ASP A 61 -22.42 -2.02 1.42
C ASP A 61 -22.73 -0.55 1.74
N PRO A 62 -23.12 -0.22 2.99
CA PRO A 62 -23.55 1.13 3.35
C PRO A 62 -22.43 2.17 3.32
N SER A 63 -21.18 1.74 3.21
CA SER A 63 -20.03 2.64 3.05
C SER A 63 -19.90 3.18 1.62
N ILE A 64 -20.60 2.58 0.64
CA ILE A 64 -20.61 3.00 -0.75
C ILE A 64 -21.89 3.74 -1.08
N GLU A 65 -21.81 4.97 -1.56
CA GLU A 65 -22.98 5.71 -2.08
C GLU A 65 -23.35 5.20 -3.47
N THR A 66 -22.36 5.05 -4.36
CA THR A 66 -22.57 4.53 -5.71
C THR A 66 -21.28 3.96 -6.31
N ILE A 67 -21.44 2.96 -7.18
CA ILE A 67 -20.39 2.48 -8.07
C ILE A 67 -20.52 3.27 -9.38
N VAL A 68 -19.53 4.10 -9.71
CA VAL A 68 -19.52 4.99 -10.88
C VAL A 68 -19.13 4.22 -12.13
N GLU A 69 -18.12 3.36 -12.01
CA GLU A 69 -17.56 2.56 -13.10
C GLU A 69 -17.00 1.25 -12.57
N ALA A 70 -17.05 0.21 -13.37
CA ALA A 70 -16.38 -1.06 -13.10
C ALA A 70 -15.79 -1.65 -14.37
N ALA A 71 -14.60 -2.22 -14.28
CA ALA A 71 -13.90 -2.89 -15.38
C ALA A 71 -13.29 -4.20 -14.90
N GLU A 72 -13.55 -5.29 -15.62
CA GLU A 72 -13.09 -6.62 -15.28
C GLU A 72 -11.85 -6.99 -16.08
N PHE A 73 -10.85 -7.56 -15.41
CA PHE A 73 -9.61 -8.09 -15.95
C PHE A 73 -9.51 -9.59 -15.61
N ALA A 74 -8.47 -10.26 -16.06
CA ALA A 74 -8.36 -11.71 -15.88
C ALA A 74 -8.44 -12.18 -14.42
N ASP A 75 -7.73 -11.50 -13.52
CA ASP A 75 -7.57 -11.90 -12.11
C ASP A 75 -8.01 -10.82 -11.10
N GLU A 76 -8.39 -9.64 -11.60
CA GLU A 76 -8.75 -8.49 -10.79
C GLU A 76 -9.91 -7.74 -11.41
N LYS A 77 -10.66 -7.01 -10.59
CA LYS A 77 -11.70 -6.10 -11.03
C LYS A 77 -11.51 -4.73 -10.42
N TYR A 78 -11.56 -3.74 -11.27
CA TYR A 78 -11.46 -2.33 -10.92
C TYR A 78 -12.85 -1.76 -10.66
N TYR A 79 -12.96 -0.90 -9.66
CA TYR A 79 -14.14 -0.13 -9.35
C TYR A 79 -13.78 1.32 -9.10
N MET A 80 -14.48 2.24 -9.75
CA MET A 80 -14.55 3.63 -9.34
C MET A 80 -15.82 3.82 -8.53
N ILE A 81 -15.69 4.19 -7.27
CA ILE A 81 -16.80 4.34 -6.34
C ILE A 81 -16.89 5.77 -5.80
N LYS A 82 -18.06 6.11 -5.35
CA LYS A 82 -18.29 7.23 -4.45
C LYS A 82 -18.59 6.69 -3.07
N TRP A 83 -17.77 7.04 -2.10
CA TRP A 83 -17.99 6.69 -0.71
C TRP A 83 -19.21 7.43 -0.15
N ALA A 84 -19.91 6.85 0.80
CA ALA A 84 -20.91 7.52 1.60
C ALA A 84 -20.29 8.68 2.40
N ASP A 85 -21.05 9.73 2.66
CA ASP A 85 -20.57 10.93 3.36
C ASP A 85 -19.92 10.61 4.71
N SER A 86 -20.45 9.62 5.43
CA SER A 86 -19.89 9.16 6.71
C SER A 86 -18.44 8.67 6.60
N VAL A 87 -18.10 7.96 5.52
CA VAL A 87 -16.75 7.48 5.26
C VAL A 87 -15.83 8.65 4.88
N VAL A 88 -16.32 9.55 4.03
CA VAL A 88 -15.58 10.76 3.62
C VAL A 88 -15.24 11.63 4.82
N GLU A 89 -16.20 11.91 5.70
CA GLU A 89 -15.99 12.67 6.94
C GLU A 89 -14.98 11.98 7.86
N GLN A 90 -15.06 10.67 7.98
CA GLN A 90 -14.18 9.89 8.81
C GLN A 90 -12.73 9.91 8.31
N ILE A 91 -12.51 9.72 7.01
CA ILE A 91 -11.18 9.81 6.42
C ILE A 91 -10.64 11.24 6.51
N ALA A 92 -11.50 12.25 6.35
CA ALA A 92 -11.14 13.65 6.54
C ALA A 92 -10.64 13.93 7.97
N ARG A 93 -11.21 13.31 9.00
CA ARG A 93 -10.71 13.43 10.38
C ARG A 93 -9.27 12.97 10.51
N TYR A 94 -8.90 11.85 9.86
CA TYR A 94 -7.52 11.34 9.87
C TYR A 94 -6.55 12.26 9.12
N THR A 95 -6.94 12.69 7.92
CA THR A 95 -6.10 13.54 7.07
C THR A 95 -5.94 14.96 7.65
N ASN A 96 -6.97 15.48 8.33
CA ASN A 96 -6.92 16.77 9.02
C ASN A 96 -5.94 16.78 10.20
N GLN A 97 -5.56 15.62 10.75
CA GLN A 97 -4.48 15.50 11.73
C GLN A 97 -3.09 15.43 11.08
N GLY A 98 -2.96 15.83 9.82
CA GLY A 98 -1.68 15.81 9.10
C GLY A 98 -1.22 14.41 8.67
N ALA A 99 -2.12 13.44 8.67
CA ALA A 99 -1.87 12.11 8.13
C ALA A 99 -2.05 12.11 6.60
N SER A 100 -1.06 11.60 5.87
CA SER A 100 -1.17 11.34 4.43
C SER A 100 -1.22 9.85 4.19
N ILE A 101 -2.28 9.36 3.55
CA ILE A 101 -2.42 7.93 3.21
C ILE A 101 -1.42 7.60 2.10
N LEU A 102 -0.59 6.60 2.33
CA LEU A 102 0.39 6.10 1.38
C LEU A 102 -0.07 4.86 0.63
N SER A 103 -0.81 3.98 1.30
CA SER A 103 -1.46 2.80 0.72
C SER A 103 -2.54 2.31 1.68
N ALA A 104 -3.56 1.65 1.15
CA ALA A 104 -4.58 0.98 1.92
C ALA A 104 -4.95 -0.34 1.24
N THR A 105 -4.93 -1.42 2.01
CA THR A 105 -5.34 -2.75 1.58
C THR A 105 -6.33 -3.31 2.58
N GLY A 106 -7.49 -3.73 2.10
CA GLY A 106 -8.56 -4.31 2.90
C GLY A 106 -8.66 -5.82 2.71
N THR A 107 -8.92 -6.53 3.78
CA THR A 107 -9.25 -7.96 3.83
C THR A 107 -10.31 -8.19 4.89
N ARG A 108 -10.78 -9.42 5.06
CA ARG A 108 -11.70 -9.78 6.16
C ARG A 108 -11.16 -9.42 7.57
N GLU A 109 -9.85 -9.33 7.74
CA GLU A 109 -9.22 -9.05 9.04
C GLU A 109 -9.11 -7.55 9.37
N GLY A 110 -9.57 -6.70 8.47
CA GLY A 110 -9.51 -5.25 8.57
C GLY A 110 -8.70 -4.60 7.45
N TRP A 111 -8.47 -3.32 7.61
CA TRP A 111 -7.71 -2.50 6.68
C TRP A 111 -6.28 -2.32 7.17
N GLN A 112 -5.31 -2.68 6.36
CA GLN A 112 -3.93 -2.30 6.57
C GLN A 112 -3.67 -0.99 5.84
N VAL A 113 -3.49 0.09 6.59
CA VAL A 113 -3.28 1.42 6.05
C VAL A 113 -1.93 1.95 6.47
N ARG A 114 -1.18 2.44 5.49
CA ARG A 114 0.12 3.07 5.70
C ARG A 114 -0.02 4.57 5.60
N PHE A 115 0.39 5.25 6.65
CA PHE A 115 0.32 6.71 6.77
C PHE A 115 1.71 7.33 6.83
N ARG A 116 1.79 8.58 6.38
CA ARG A 116 2.92 9.49 6.60
C ARG A 116 2.45 10.63 7.48
N PHE A 117 3.27 10.98 8.47
CA PHE A 117 3.09 12.12 9.36
C PHE A 117 4.30 13.06 9.24
N ALA A 118 4.06 14.38 9.29
CA ALA A 118 5.14 15.36 9.21
C ALA A 118 6.05 15.29 10.44
N ASN A 119 5.48 15.04 11.62
CA ASN A 119 6.18 14.98 12.91
C ASN A 119 5.47 14.02 13.89
N ARG A 120 5.99 13.89 15.08
CA ARG A 120 5.45 13.04 16.13
C ARG A 120 4.11 13.54 16.67
N GLU A 121 3.92 14.83 16.79
CA GLU A 121 2.68 15.44 17.26
C GLU A 121 1.48 15.04 16.40
N HIS A 122 1.62 15.09 15.05
CA HIS A 122 0.57 14.64 14.14
C HIS A 122 0.26 13.14 14.29
N PHE A 123 1.28 12.32 14.54
CA PHE A 123 1.06 10.89 14.81
C PHE A 123 0.29 10.67 16.12
N ASP A 124 0.66 11.38 17.17
CA ASP A 124 0.01 11.25 18.48
C ASP A 124 -1.45 11.74 18.39
N SER A 125 -1.72 12.90 17.76
CA SER A 125 -3.08 13.41 17.51
C SER A 125 -3.94 12.44 16.67
N PHE A 126 -3.34 11.77 15.67
CA PHE A 126 -4.03 10.74 14.91
C PHE A 126 -4.44 9.55 15.80
N CYS A 127 -3.55 9.08 16.68
CA CYS A 127 -3.86 8.00 17.61
C CYS A 127 -4.95 8.43 18.63
N GLU A 128 -4.95 9.69 19.08
CA GLU A 128 -6.01 10.24 19.93
C GLU A 128 -7.38 10.17 19.24
N VAL A 129 -7.48 10.56 17.97
CA VAL A 129 -8.72 10.47 17.18
C VAL A 129 -9.22 9.03 17.08
N LEU A 130 -8.34 8.06 16.84
CA LEU A 130 -8.73 6.64 16.81
C LEU A 130 -9.31 6.17 18.16
N ASN A 131 -8.67 6.58 19.26
CA ASN A 131 -9.12 6.23 20.61
C ASN A 131 -10.45 6.90 20.98
N GLU A 132 -10.64 8.17 20.64
CA GLU A 132 -11.89 8.91 20.88
C GLU A 132 -13.09 8.31 20.15
N GLN A 133 -12.86 7.74 18.97
CA GLN A 133 -13.89 7.06 18.20
C GLN A 133 -14.11 5.60 18.62
N ASN A 134 -13.32 5.10 19.58
CA ASN A 134 -13.33 3.70 20.04
C ASN A 134 -13.07 2.68 18.93
N TYR A 135 -12.31 3.05 17.87
CA TYR A 135 -11.94 2.09 16.84
C TYR A 135 -10.86 1.14 17.34
N SER A 136 -11.04 -0.14 17.02
CA SER A 136 -9.98 -1.12 17.22
C SER A 136 -8.88 -0.92 16.19
N TYR A 137 -7.65 -0.80 16.66
CA TYR A 137 -6.49 -0.70 15.78
C TYR A 137 -5.26 -1.36 16.39
N ALA A 138 -4.33 -1.74 15.53
CA ALA A 138 -3.00 -2.20 15.91
C ALA A 138 -1.94 -1.44 15.12
N LEU A 139 -0.93 -0.92 15.79
CA LEU A 139 0.26 -0.36 15.15
C LEU A 139 1.19 -1.51 14.77
N LEU A 140 1.31 -1.78 13.48
CA LEU A 140 2.14 -2.87 12.94
C LEU A 140 3.60 -2.46 12.75
N GLU A 141 3.81 -1.21 12.30
CA GLU A 141 5.15 -0.69 12.03
C GLU A 141 5.18 0.81 12.27
N LEU A 142 6.26 1.30 12.88
CA LEU A 142 6.56 2.73 13.00
C LEU A 142 8.02 2.95 12.63
N THR A 143 8.27 3.80 11.65
CA THR A 143 9.62 4.10 11.16
C THR A 143 9.84 5.59 11.01
N GLU A 144 11.05 6.03 11.32
CA GLU A 144 11.57 7.37 11.01
C GLU A 144 12.55 7.23 9.85
N PRO A 145 12.11 7.48 8.59
CA PRO A 145 13.00 7.33 7.47
C PRO A 145 14.08 8.40 7.47
N ASP A 146 15.33 7.98 7.38
CA ASP A 146 16.52 8.86 7.29
C ASP A 146 16.51 9.78 6.06
N LYS A 147 15.60 9.55 5.10
CA LYS A 147 15.49 10.31 3.86
C LYS A 147 14.04 10.69 3.56
N PRO A 148 13.81 11.91 3.04
CA PRO A 148 12.46 12.45 2.79
C PRO A 148 11.69 11.74 1.66
N ARG A 149 12.35 10.93 0.83
CA ARG A 149 11.70 10.10 -0.18
C ARG A 149 11.78 8.63 0.23
N LEU A 150 10.63 7.98 0.28
CA LEU A 150 10.56 6.52 0.26
C LEU A 150 11.14 6.07 -1.08
N SER A 151 12.36 5.55 -1.07
CA SER A 151 12.84 4.77 -2.20
C SER A 151 11.95 3.54 -2.34
N VAL A 152 11.59 3.16 -3.55
CA VAL A 152 10.87 1.92 -3.81
C VAL A 152 11.53 0.80 -3.01
N GLY A 153 10.75 0.10 -2.17
CA GLY A 153 11.26 -1.01 -1.35
C GLY A 153 12.24 -0.63 -0.23
N ASN A 154 12.32 0.62 0.23
CA ASN A 154 13.30 1.07 1.22
C ASN A 154 14.76 0.73 0.85
N LEU A 155 15.07 0.74 -0.44
CA LEU A 155 16.41 0.49 -0.94
C LEU A 155 17.39 1.59 -0.51
N THR A 156 18.61 1.21 -0.14
CA THR A 156 19.70 2.19 -0.04
C THR A 156 20.11 2.64 -1.44
N PRO A 157 20.76 3.82 -1.60
CA PRO A 157 21.26 4.27 -2.91
C PRO A 157 22.12 3.23 -3.60
N ARG A 158 23.03 2.58 -2.88
CA ARG A 158 23.90 1.53 -3.42
C ARG A 158 23.14 0.26 -3.83
N GLN A 159 22.10 -0.14 -3.07
CA GLN A 159 21.26 -1.27 -3.45
C GLN A 159 20.46 -0.96 -4.71
N ARG A 160 19.91 0.26 -4.82
CA ARG A 160 19.19 0.71 -6.00
C ARG A 160 20.10 0.73 -7.22
N GLU A 161 21.28 1.33 -7.09
CA GLU A 161 22.29 1.41 -8.14
C GLU A 161 22.68 0.02 -8.66
N ALA A 162 22.97 -0.91 -7.74
CA ALA A 162 23.34 -2.28 -8.11
C ALA A 162 22.20 -3.04 -8.81
N LEU A 163 20.95 -2.88 -8.36
CA LEU A 163 19.79 -3.52 -9.00
C LEU A 163 19.51 -2.95 -10.39
N VAL A 164 19.62 -1.62 -10.55
CA VAL A 164 19.41 -0.94 -11.83
C VAL A 164 20.50 -1.33 -12.83
N ALA A 165 21.78 -1.24 -12.44
CA ALA A 165 22.88 -1.66 -13.30
C ALA A 165 22.76 -3.14 -13.72
N ALA A 166 22.45 -4.03 -12.80
CA ALA A 166 22.24 -5.44 -13.12
C ALA A 166 21.08 -5.64 -14.12
N TRP A 167 20.01 -4.86 -14.02
CA TRP A 167 18.89 -4.91 -14.95
C TRP A 167 19.26 -4.34 -16.32
N GLU A 168 19.87 -3.17 -16.38
CA GLU A 168 20.24 -2.47 -17.61
C GLU A 168 21.24 -3.28 -18.48
N HIS A 169 22.15 -4.02 -17.82
CA HIS A 169 23.14 -4.86 -18.53
C HIS A 169 22.65 -6.29 -18.80
N GLY A 170 21.37 -6.60 -18.57
CA GLY A 170 20.80 -7.89 -18.92
C GLY A 170 21.26 -9.05 -18.00
N TYR A 171 21.71 -8.77 -16.77
CA TYR A 171 22.03 -9.81 -15.78
C TYR A 171 20.83 -10.69 -15.43
N TYR A 172 19.62 -10.15 -15.49
CA TYR A 172 18.37 -10.86 -15.24
C TYR A 172 17.73 -11.46 -16.49
N ASN A 173 18.31 -11.26 -17.67
CA ASN A 173 17.79 -11.80 -18.92
C ASN A 173 17.99 -13.34 -18.99
N ILE A 174 17.18 -14.00 -19.80
CA ILE A 174 17.31 -15.45 -20.09
C ILE A 174 17.44 -15.63 -21.60
N PRO A 175 18.62 -16.00 -22.13
CA PRO A 175 19.90 -16.18 -21.41
C PRO A 175 20.47 -14.88 -20.88
N ARG A 176 21.32 -14.94 -19.85
CA ARG A 176 22.00 -13.74 -19.32
C ARG A 176 22.96 -13.14 -20.34
N GLU A 177 22.96 -11.83 -20.45
CA GLU A 177 23.88 -11.09 -21.35
C GLU A 177 25.21 -10.79 -20.67
N VAL A 178 25.21 -10.63 -19.34
CA VAL A 178 26.41 -10.36 -18.54
C VAL A 178 26.48 -11.23 -17.30
N THR A 179 27.69 -11.40 -16.78
CA THR A 179 27.95 -12.08 -15.50
C THR A 179 27.92 -11.09 -14.34
N GLY A 180 27.71 -11.57 -13.12
CA GLY A 180 27.82 -10.73 -11.93
C GLY A 180 29.21 -10.13 -11.70
N LYS A 181 30.27 -10.73 -12.28
CA LYS A 181 31.64 -10.16 -12.24
C LYS A 181 31.75 -8.92 -13.11
N GLU A 182 31.13 -8.93 -14.29
CA GLU A 182 31.13 -7.79 -15.22
C GLU A 182 30.35 -6.62 -14.63
N VAL A 183 29.15 -6.85 -14.07
CA VAL A 183 28.38 -5.80 -13.39
C VAL A 183 29.14 -5.23 -12.19
N ALA A 184 29.83 -6.10 -11.42
CA ALA A 184 30.62 -5.63 -10.28
C ALA A 184 31.80 -4.76 -10.69
N ALA A 185 32.48 -5.12 -11.80
CA ALA A 185 33.57 -4.35 -12.36
C ALA A 185 33.14 -2.95 -12.82
N GLU A 186 31.95 -2.82 -13.42
CA GLU A 186 31.40 -1.56 -13.82
C GLU A 186 31.11 -0.62 -12.65
N LEU A 187 30.63 -1.16 -11.54
CA LEU A 187 30.33 -0.41 -10.32
C LEU A 187 31.58 -0.18 -9.42
N ASP A 188 32.75 -0.62 -9.88
CA ASP A 188 34.02 -0.58 -9.11
C ASP A 188 33.90 -1.21 -7.71
N ILE A 189 33.22 -2.38 -7.64
CA ILE A 189 33.04 -3.16 -6.39
C ILE A 189 33.42 -4.62 -6.58
N SER A 190 33.61 -5.35 -5.49
CA SER A 190 33.84 -6.77 -5.55
C SER A 190 32.57 -7.54 -5.96
N HIS A 191 32.71 -8.67 -6.65
CA HIS A 191 31.60 -9.58 -6.96
C HIS A 191 30.82 -10.00 -5.71
N GLN A 192 31.50 -10.17 -4.57
CA GLN A 192 30.86 -10.51 -3.30
C GLN A 192 29.98 -9.36 -2.81
N THR A 193 30.47 -8.13 -2.89
CA THR A 193 29.71 -6.91 -2.53
C THR A 193 28.49 -6.77 -3.43
N LEU A 194 28.61 -6.95 -4.73
CA LEU A 194 27.47 -6.91 -5.66
C LEU A 194 26.43 -7.97 -5.26
N SER A 195 26.84 -9.22 -5.07
CA SER A 195 25.93 -10.31 -4.69
C SER A 195 25.14 -9.99 -3.41
N GLU A 196 25.79 -9.39 -2.42
CA GLU A 196 25.15 -8.97 -1.17
C GLU A 196 24.17 -7.81 -1.40
N LEU A 197 24.54 -6.79 -2.19
CA LEU A 197 23.67 -5.67 -2.52
C LEU A 197 22.41 -6.12 -3.27
N LEU A 198 22.58 -6.98 -4.28
CA LEU A 198 21.46 -7.53 -5.05
C LEU A 198 20.52 -8.33 -4.14
N ARG A 199 21.05 -9.25 -3.33
CA ARG A 199 20.23 -10.10 -2.45
C ARG A 199 19.45 -9.29 -1.43
N ARG A 200 20.11 -8.37 -0.71
CA ARG A 200 19.45 -7.49 0.27
C ARG A 200 18.47 -6.52 -0.37
N GLY A 201 18.79 -6.03 -1.57
CA GLY A 201 17.90 -5.15 -2.33
C GLY A 201 16.64 -5.89 -2.79
N THR A 202 16.80 -7.10 -3.35
CA THR A 202 15.66 -7.94 -3.78
C THR A 202 14.81 -8.36 -2.58
N GLU A 203 15.39 -8.75 -1.44
CA GLU A 203 14.66 -9.07 -0.22
C GLU A 203 13.74 -7.91 0.21
N LYS A 204 14.27 -6.67 0.20
CA LYS A 204 13.50 -5.48 0.54
C LYS A 204 12.36 -5.21 -0.44
N LEU A 205 12.61 -5.40 -1.75
CA LEU A 205 11.57 -5.26 -2.78
C LEU A 205 10.47 -6.30 -2.58
N ILE A 206 10.83 -7.56 -2.39
CA ILE A 206 9.87 -8.64 -2.11
C ILE A 206 9.04 -8.29 -0.88
N LYS A 207 9.71 -7.94 0.24
CA LYS A 207 9.00 -7.59 1.47
C LYS A 207 8.05 -6.42 1.29
N SER A 208 8.43 -5.40 0.53
CA SER A 208 7.66 -4.17 0.38
C SER A 208 6.55 -4.25 -0.67
N GLN A 209 6.66 -5.16 -1.65
CA GLN A 209 5.75 -5.24 -2.78
C GLN A 209 4.89 -6.51 -2.78
N LEU A 210 5.42 -7.61 -2.25
CA LEU A 210 4.76 -8.92 -2.35
C LEU A 210 4.39 -9.52 -1.00
N VAL A 211 5.15 -9.22 0.06
CA VAL A 211 4.83 -9.72 1.41
C VAL A 211 4.01 -8.65 2.13
N THR A 212 2.69 -8.77 2.02
CA THR A 212 1.78 -8.07 2.92
C THR A 212 1.93 -8.77 4.26
N THR A 213 2.52 -8.08 5.24
CA THR A 213 2.61 -8.62 6.61
C THR A 213 1.17 -8.84 7.08
N GLY A 214 0.78 -10.11 7.18
CA GLY A 214 -0.50 -10.54 7.72
C GLY A 214 -0.64 -10.18 9.20
#